data_c9c4ed558cd73242c12de22d5fb2bbdd
#
_entry.id   c9c4ed558cd73242c12de22d5fb2bbdd
#
_cell.length_a   1.000
_cell.length_b   1.000
_cell.length_c   1.000
_cell.angle_alpha   90.00
_cell.angle_beta   90.00
_cell.angle_gamma   90.00
#
_symmetry.space_group_name_H-M   'P 1'
#
loop_
_entity.id
_entity.type
_entity.pdbx_description
1 polymer ?
#
loop_
_entity_poly.entity_id
_entity_poly.type
_entity_poly.pdbx_seq_one_letter_code
_entity_poly.pdbx_strand_id
1 'polypeptide(L)'
;MTAQTTSLEKIIVLDFGSQYNQLITRRIREFGVFSELLHNDITAEEIKAHGNVKGIIFSGGPHSVYAEDVFTVDPAIFELGIPVLGICYGMQLTTHLFGGKVESSTTREYGSAKVDVFNTTSGIFKELAEEEEVLMSHGDRITAIPEGFSVTASNAHTPFAAFENQERRIYGVQFHPEVRHSIHGNDMLRNFVFDICGATGDWSMDSFIEMEIAKIREKVGNKKVLLGLSGGVDSSVVGVLLQKAIGDQLICIFVDHGLLRKGEGDQVMESLSGKFGLNIIRVNAQERFLSKLKGVSDPEQKRKIIGNEFVYVFDDEAAKLTDVDFLAQGTLYTDIIESGTKTAQTIKSHHNVGGLPEDMQFELIEPLNTLFKDEVRALGTALGMPDSIVWRQPFPGPGLGIRVLGEVTEEKLEIVRESDAILREEIAKNGLERDVWQYFTVLPGIRSVGVMGDGRTYDYTIGIRAVTSIDGMTSDFARIPWEVLQTISARIVNEVAHVNRVVYDITSKPPATIEWE
;
A
#
# COMPACT_ATOMS: atom_id res chain seq x y z
N MET A 1 -3.03 17.58 35.28
CA MET A 1 -2.66 18.29 34.02
C MET A 1 -3.02 17.33 32.91
N THR A 2 -4.17 17.51 32.30
CA THR A 2 -4.59 16.75 31.12
C THR A 2 -3.67 17.16 29.98
N ALA A 3 -2.82 16.24 29.51
CA ALA A 3 -2.09 16.43 28.27
C ALA A 3 -3.14 16.67 27.17
N GLN A 4 -3.22 17.88 26.65
CA GLN A 4 -3.89 18.12 25.38
C GLN A 4 -3.15 17.30 24.34
N THR A 5 -3.79 16.23 23.87
CA THR A 5 -3.36 15.52 22.68
C THR A 5 -3.45 16.52 21.54
N THR A 6 -2.35 17.19 21.21
CA THR A 6 -2.27 18.09 20.07
C THR A 6 -2.54 17.23 18.83
N SER A 7 -3.70 17.43 18.22
CA SER A 7 -4.05 16.77 16.96
C SER A 7 -3.00 17.17 15.92
N LEU A 8 -2.44 16.22 15.19
CA LEU A 8 -1.47 16.45 14.10
C LEU A 8 -2.00 17.49 13.11
N GLU A 9 -1.10 18.32 12.61
CA GLU A 9 -1.39 19.20 11.49
C GLU A 9 -1.67 18.37 10.25
N LYS A 10 -2.69 18.74 9.48
CA LYS A 10 -3.08 17.95 8.32
C LYS A 10 -3.44 18.78 7.10
N ILE A 11 -3.14 18.21 5.95
CA ILE A 11 -3.63 18.66 4.65
C ILE A 11 -4.69 17.67 4.18
N ILE A 12 -5.89 18.14 3.92
CA ILE A 12 -6.96 17.31 3.35
C ILE A 12 -6.86 17.35 1.82
N VAL A 13 -6.91 16.20 1.19
CA VAL A 13 -7.01 16.07 -0.27
C VAL A 13 -8.43 15.58 -0.59
N LEU A 14 -9.16 16.32 -1.42
CA LEU A 14 -10.49 15.89 -1.90
C LEU A 14 -10.35 15.16 -3.22
N ASP A 15 -10.97 13.99 -3.30
CA ASP A 15 -10.91 13.10 -4.45
C ASP A 15 -11.99 13.41 -5.48
N PHE A 16 -11.56 13.78 -6.69
CA PHE A 16 -12.42 13.97 -7.87
C PHE A 16 -12.23 12.87 -8.92
N GLY A 17 -11.70 11.71 -8.54
CA GLY A 17 -11.48 10.57 -9.43
C GLY A 17 -10.16 10.61 -10.18
N SER A 18 -9.17 11.36 -9.71
CA SER A 18 -7.83 11.38 -10.30
C SER A 18 -7.10 10.06 -10.05
N GLN A 19 -6.41 9.55 -11.06
CA GLN A 19 -5.44 8.46 -10.87
C GLN A 19 -4.21 8.86 -10.04
N TYR A 20 -4.01 10.16 -9.76
CA TYR A 20 -2.88 10.72 -9.01
C TYR A 20 -3.25 11.20 -7.59
N ASN A 21 -4.50 11.03 -7.14
CA ASN A 21 -4.98 11.52 -5.83
C ASN A 21 -4.15 10.98 -4.66
N GLN A 22 -3.83 9.68 -4.66
CA GLN A 22 -2.99 9.06 -3.63
C GLN A 22 -1.55 9.60 -3.68
N LEU A 23 -1.06 9.96 -4.86
CA LEU A 23 0.28 10.52 -5.02
C LEU A 23 0.39 11.91 -4.38
N ILE A 24 -0.66 12.75 -4.50
CA ILE A 24 -0.72 14.03 -3.78
C ILE A 24 -0.57 13.80 -2.28
N THR A 25 -1.39 12.91 -1.71
CA THR A 25 -1.35 12.56 -0.28
C THR A 25 0.04 12.09 0.15
N ARG A 26 0.69 11.22 -0.64
CA ARG A 26 2.04 10.72 -0.35
C ARG A 26 3.09 11.83 -0.38
N ARG A 27 3.04 12.74 -1.37
CA ARG A 27 3.98 13.86 -1.45
C ARG A 27 3.93 14.76 -0.22
N ILE A 28 2.72 15.05 0.27
CA ILE A 28 2.55 15.86 1.49
C ILE A 28 3.16 15.14 2.72
N ARG A 29 2.95 13.82 2.83
CA ARG A 29 3.51 13.02 3.93
C ARG A 29 5.04 12.89 3.86
N GLU A 30 5.61 12.83 2.67
CA GLU A 30 7.07 12.87 2.45
C GLU A 30 7.69 14.18 2.99
N PHE A 31 6.91 15.26 3.08
CA PHE A 31 7.34 16.53 3.71
C PHE A 31 7.21 16.53 5.23
N GLY A 32 6.75 15.45 5.85
CA GLY A 32 6.54 15.36 7.29
C GLY A 32 5.24 16.04 7.75
N VAL A 33 4.25 16.19 6.88
CA VAL A 33 2.91 16.69 7.23
C VAL A 33 1.88 15.60 6.95
N PHE A 34 1.01 15.31 7.91
CA PHE A 34 -0.05 14.32 7.71
C PHE A 34 -1.03 14.76 6.63
N SER A 35 -1.41 13.86 5.76
CA SER A 35 -2.39 14.12 4.70
C SER A 35 -3.38 12.98 4.59
N GLU A 36 -4.62 13.32 4.31
CA GLU A 36 -5.76 12.42 4.27
C GLU A 36 -6.54 12.64 2.97
N LEU A 37 -6.87 11.54 2.28
CA LEU A 37 -7.70 11.58 1.07
C LEU A 37 -9.15 11.36 1.48
N LEU A 38 -10.02 12.31 1.20
CA LEU A 38 -11.45 12.26 1.52
C LEU A 38 -12.28 12.41 0.25
N HIS A 39 -13.52 11.95 0.32
CA HIS A 39 -14.46 12.08 -0.78
C HIS A 39 -14.84 13.56 -1.03
N ASN A 40 -15.11 13.93 -2.27
CA ASN A 40 -15.41 15.31 -2.67
C ASN A 40 -16.71 15.88 -2.09
N ASP A 41 -17.64 15.04 -1.66
CA ASP A 41 -18.95 15.43 -1.10
C ASP A 41 -18.90 15.75 0.41
N ILE A 42 -17.70 15.71 1.03
CA ILE A 42 -17.52 16.11 2.43
C ILE A 42 -17.97 17.56 2.65
N THR A 43 -18.66 17.81 3.74
CA THR A 43 -19.13 19.14 4.12
C THR A 43 -18.06 19.96 4.84
N ALA A 44 -18.20 21.28 4.84
CA ALA A 44 -17.34 22.19 5.59
C ALA A 44 -17.35 21.89 7.11
N GLU A 45 -18.48 21.47 7.65
CA GLU A 45 -18.60 21.10 9.08
C GLU A 45 -17.83 19.81 9.40
N GLU A 46 -17.86 18.82 8.51
CA GLU A 46 -17.07 17.59 8.66
C GLU A 46 -15.57 17.91 8.57
N ILE A 47 -15.13 18.79 7.66
CA ILE A 47 -13.74 19.24 7.60
C ILE A 47 -13.30 19.90 8.91
N LYS A 48 -14.14 20.75 9.51
CA LYS A 48 -13.85 21.32 10.84
C LYS A 48 -13.69 20.25 11.92
N ALA A 49 -14.50 19.20 11.85
CA ALA A 49 -14.46 18.10 12.82
C ALA A 49 -13.17 17.28 12.73
N HIS A 50 -12.47 17.27 11.58
CA HIS A 50 -11.15 16.63 11.46
C HIS A 50 -10.08 17.32 12.31
N GLY A 51 -10.29 18.55 12.75
CA GLY A 51 -9.38 19.32 13.62
C GLY A 51 -8.02 19.64 12.98
N ASN A 52 -7.40 20.74 13.35
CA ASN A 52 -6.05 21.17 12.95
C ASN A 52 -5.75 21.07 11.42
N VAL A 53 -6.76 21.32 10.58
CA VAL A 53 -6.62 21.33 9.12
C VAL A 53 -5.91 22.61 8.71
N LYS A 54 -4.74 22.50 8.07
CA LYS A 54 -3.91 23.63 7.63
C LYS A 54 -4.16 24.03 6.18
N GLY A 55 -4.55 23.09 5.34
CA GLY A 55 -4.81 23.30 3.92
C GLY A 55 -5.71 22.24 3.32
N ILE A 56 -6.30 22.58 2.17
CA ILE A 56 -7.16 21.68 1.41
C ILE A 56 -6.66 21.67 -0.04
N ILE A 57 -6.52 20.46 -0.62
CA ILE A 57 -6.14 20.29 -2.02
C ILE A 57 -7.29 19.60 -2.76
N PHE A 58 -7.75 20.19 -3.84
CA PHE A 58 -8.69 19.57 -4.77
C PHE A 58 -7.88 18.84 -5.84
N SER A 59 -8.04 17.53 -5.95
CA SER A 59 -7.31 16.71 -6.92
C SER A 59 -7.75 17.00 -8.36
N GLY A 60 -7.04 16.42 -9.32
CA GLY A 60 -7.52 16.29 -10.68
C GLY A 60 -8.76 15.36 -10.77
N GLY A 61 -9.31 15.25 -11.97
CA GLY A 61 -10.43 14.36 -12.24
C GLY A 61 -10.70 14.19 -13.73
N PRO A 62 -11.40 13.12 -14.13
CA PRO A 62 -11.67 12.81 -15.54
C PRO A 62 -12.88 13.57 -16.13
N HIS A 63 -13.65 14.25 -15.29
CA HIS A 63 -14.91 14.88 -15.68
C HIS A 63 -14.72 16.35 -16.12
N SER A 64 -15.69 16.87 -16.88
CA SER A 64 -15.81 18.29 -17.20
C SER A 64 -16.74 18.97 -16.20
N VAL A 65 -16.39 20.20 -15.77
CA VAL A 65 -17.18 20.97 -14.77
C VAL A 65 -18.56 21.40 -15.25
N TYR A 66 -18.86 21.23 -16.53
CA TYR A 66 -20.15 21.51 -17.16
C TYR A 66 -20.93 20.24 -17.54
N ALA A 67 -20.46 19.05 -17.14
CA ALA A 67 -21.18 17.80 -17.34
C ALA A 67 -22.38 17.67 -16.38
N GLU A 68 -23.39 16.85 -16.75
CA GLU A 68 -24.54 16.60 -15.87
C GLU A 68 -24.16 15.88 -14.57
N ASP A 69 -23.15 15.00 -14.63
CA ASP A 69 -22.62 14.22 -13.49
C ASP A 69 -21.36 14.88 -12.87
N VAL A 70 -21.37 16.20 -12.73
CA VAL A 70 -20.22 16.93 -12.21
C VAL A 70 -19.94 16.61 -10.74
N PHE A 71 -18.70 16.28 -10.43
CA PHE A 71 -18.22 16.24 -9.06
C PHE A 71 -18.05 17.68 -8.56
N THR A 72 -18.71 18.02 -7.49
CA THR A 72 -18.66 19.35 -6.87
C THR A 72 -18.26 19.25 -5.41
N VAL A 73 -18.13 20.39 -4.76
CA VAL A 73 -17.83 20.50 -3.32
C VAL A 73 -18.89 21.34 -2.64
N ASP A 74 -18.97 21.25 -1.32
CA ASP A 74 -19.69 22.21 -0.51
C ASP A 74 -19.01 23.60 -0.64
N PRO A 75 -19.69 24.61 -1.20
CA PRO A 75 -19.09 25.96 -1.35
C PRO A 75 -18.66 26.59 -0.03
N ALA A 76 -19.23 26.17 1.10
CA ALA A 76 -18.85 26.65 2.42
C ALA A 76 -17.39 26.31 2.80
N ILE A 77 -16.77 25.39 2.09
CA ILE A 77 -15.33 25.06 2.26
C ILE A 77 -14.45 26.29 2.03
N PHE A 78 -14.77 27.13 1.06
CA PHE A 78 -14.01 28.35 0.78
C PHE A 78 -14.18 29.47 1.83
N GLU A 79 -15.17 29.33 2.72
CA GLU A 79 -15.42 30.28 3.83
C GLU A 79 -14.76 29.82 5.15
N LEU A 80 -14.07 28.67 5.15
CA LEU A 80 -13.36 28.15 6.34
C LEU A 80 -12.11 28.96 6.72
N GLY A 81 -11.63 29.83 5.83
CA GLY A 81 -10.36 30.55 6.01
C GLY A 81 -9.12 29.67 5.87
N ILE A 82 -9.30 28.43 5.46
CA ILE A 82 -8.23 27.45 5.18
C ILE A 82 -7.76 27.61 3.73
N PRO A 83 -6.45 27.66 3.44
CA PRO A 83 -5.96 27.73 2.07
C PRO A 83 -6.43 26.56 1.22
N VAL A 84 -6.80 26.86 -0.03
CA VAL A 84 -7.23 25.86 -1.02
C VAL A 84 -6.32 25.88 -2.24
N LEU A 85 -5.86 24.71 -2.68
CA LEU A 85 -5.14 24.51 -3.93
C LEU A 85 -5.96 23.58 -4.85
N GLY A 86 -6.36 24.09 -6.02
CA GLY A 86 -6.97 23.28 -7.07
C GLY A 86 -5.92 22.77 -8.07
N ILE A 87 -5.89 21.46 -8.31
CA ILE A 87 -5.01 20.82 -9.30
C ILE A 87 -5.86 20.35 -10.46
N CYS A 88 -5.54 20.75 -11.69
CA CYS A 88 -6.20 20.35 -12.94
C CYS A 88 -7.73 20.52 -12.86
N TYR A 89 -8.52 19.46 -12.69
CA TYR A 89 -9.96 19.56 -12.48
C TYR A 89 -10.31 20.44 -11.27
N GLY A 90 -9.59 20.33 -10.17
CA GLY A 90 -9.80 21.17 -8.98
C GLY A 90 -9.65 22.68 -9.24
N MET A 91 -8.70 23.06 -10.11
CA MET A 91 -8.56 24.44 -10.58
C MET A 91 -9.75 24.86 -11.45
N GLN A 92 -10.19 23.99 -12.36
CA GLN A 92 -11.34 24.25 -13.23
C GLN A 92 -12.64 24.36 -12.43
N LEU A 93 -12.84 23.48 -11.44
CA LEU A 93 -14.01 23.55 -10.53
C LEU A 93 -14.01 24.85 -9.73
N THR A 94 -12.88 25.25 -9.17
CA THR A 94 -12.74 26.53 -8.48
C THR A 94 -13.08 27.70 -9.41
N THR A 95 -12.58 27.68 -10.65
CA THR A 95 -12.93 28.69 -11.67
C THR A 95 -14.42 28.76 -11.91
N HIS A 96 -15.08 27.61 -12.08
CA HIS A 96 -16.52 27.54 -12.34
C HIS A 96 -17.34 28.06 -11.16
N LEU A 97 -17.00 27.66 -9.93
CA LEU A 97 -17.72 28.05 -8.71
C LEU A 97 -17.61 29.56 -8.42
N PHE A 98 -16.51 30.21 -8.81
CA PHE A 98 -16.31 31.65 -8.65
C PHE A 98 -16.73 32.49 -9.88
N GLY A 99 -17.44 31.87 -10.87
CA GLY A 99 -18.03 32.58 -12.01
C GLY A 99 -17.07 32.83 -13.18
N GLY A 100 -15.92 32.18 -13.21
CA GLY A 100 -15.06 32.12 -14.40
C GLY A 100 -15.63 31.17 -15.46
N LYS A 101 -14.88 30.95 -16.55
CA LYS A 101 -15.32 30.11 -17.68
C LYS A 101 -14.35 28.99 -17.96
N VAL A 102 -14.89 27.79 -18.10
CA VAL A 102 -14.18 26.58 -18.53
C VAL A 102 -14.91 26.04 -19.77
N GLU A 103 -14.15 25.74 -20.82
CA GLU A 103 -14.69 25.28 -22.10
C GLU A 103 -13.89 24.09 -22.63
N SER A 104 -14.55 23.23 -23.40
CA SER A 104 -13.85 22.16 -24.13
C SER A 104 -12.89 22.76 -25.15
N SER A 105 -11.67 22.28 -25.16
CA SER A 105 -10.65 22.71 -26.12
C SER A 105 -10.56 21.76 -27.28
N THR A 106 -10.45 22.31 -28.49
CA THR A 106 -10.11 21.55 -29.70
C THR A 106 -8.66 21.10 -29.69
N THR A 107 -7.81 21.82 -28.94
CA THR A 107 -6.39 21.48 -28.74
C THR A 107 -6.23 20.94 -27.34
N ARG A 108 -6.02 19.62 -27.25
CA ARG A 108 -5.73 18.93 -25.97
C ARG A 108 -4.25 19.08 -25.65
N GLU A 109 -3.92 19.12 -24.37
CA GLU A 109 -2.54 19.24 -23.90
C GLU A 109 -2.20 18.07 -22.98
N TYR A 110 -1.38 17.15 -23.49
CA TYR A 110 -0.92 15.96 -22.78
C TYR A 110 0.60 15.83 -22.90
N GLY A 111 1.28 15.64 -21.77
CA GLY A 111 2.72 15.46 -21.70
C GLY A 111 3.45 16.64 -21.08
N SER A 112 4.78 16.63 -21.21
CA SER A 112 5.62 17.70 -20.69
C SER A 112 5.40 18.99 -21.47
N ALA A 113 5.25 20.10 -20.75
CA ALA A 113 5.07 21.43 -21.29
C ALA A 113 5.84 22.46 -20.45
N LYS A 114 6.28 23.55 -21.10
CA LYS A 114 6.87 24.68 -20.40
C LYS A 114 5.82 25.72 -20.13
N VAL A 115 5.89 26.33 -18.94
CA VAL A 115 5.03 27.45 -18.53
C VAL A 115 5.90 28.63 -18.12
N ASP A 116 5.51 29.83 -18.54
CA ASP A 116 6.11 31.08 -18.11
C ASP A 116 5.48 31.48 -16.75
N VAL A 117 6.31 31.71 -15.74
CA VAL A 117 5.91 32.07 -14.38
C VAL A 117 6.07 33.56 -14.17
N PHE A 118 5.01 34.24 -13.70
CA PHE A 118 4.96 35.71 -13.59
C PHE A 118 5.33 36.24 -12.20
N ASN A 119 5.31 35.39 -11.17
CA ASN A 119 5.66 35.76 -9.81
C ASN A 119 6.44 34.64 -9.11
N THR A 120 7.73 34.85 -8.92
CA THR A 120 8.64 33.96 -8.21
C THR A 120 9.04 34.44 -6.82
N THR A 121 8.39 35.51 -6.31
CA THR A 121 8.70 36.08 -5.00
C THR A 121 7.75 35.61 -3.90
N SER A 122 6.60 35.11 -4.26
CA SER A 122 5.57 34.65 -3.33
C SER A 122 4.69 33.55 -3.98
N GLY A 123 3.77 33.01 -3.20
CA GLY A 123 2.83 31.98 -3.67
C GLY A 123 3.48 30.64 -3.95
N ILE A 124 2.85 29.86 -4.83
CA ILE A 124 3.27 28.49 -5.15
C ILE A 124 4.65 28.45 -5.84
N PHE A 125 4.97 29.46 -6.64
CA PHE A 125 6.20 29.53 -7.43
C PHE A 125 7.35 30.27 -6.71
N LYS A 126 7.24 30.54 -5.43
CA LYS A 126 8.28 31.22 -4.66
C LYS A 126 9.63 30.50 -4.81
N GLU A 127 10.67 31.30 -5.14
CA GLU A 127 12.06 30.81 -5.32
C GLU A 127 12.26 29.81 -6.47
N LEU A 128 11.30 29.71 -7.41
CA LEU A 128 11.43 28.92 -8.62
C LEU A 128 11.87 29.76 -9.82
N ALA A 129 12.11 29.11 -10.96
CA ALA A 129 12.51 29.81 -12.18
C ALA A 129 11.33 30.53 -12.86
N GLU A 130 11.65 31.50 -13.73
CA GLU A 130 10.65 32.19 -14.56
C GLU A 130 10.08 31.29 -15.69
N GLU A 131 10.68 30.14 -15.96
CA GLU A 131 10.17 29.10 -16.85
C GLU A 131 10.25 27.75 -16.12
N GLU A 132 9.15 27.02 -16.07
CA GLU A 132 9.05 25.73 -15.39
C GLU A 132 8.56 24.63 -16.35
N GLU A 133 9.12 23.42 -16.22
CA GLU A 133 8.67 22.25 -16.95
C GLU A 133 7.69 21.44 -16.10
N VAL A 134 6.45 21.26 -16.62
CA VAL A 134 5.33 20.65 -15.90
C VAL A 134 4.62 19.61 -16.75
N LEU A 135 3.90 18.68 -16.12
CA LEU A 135 3.04 17.72 -16.81
C LEU A 135 1.63 18.29 -17.00
N MET A 136 1.25 18.50 -18.25
CA MET A 136 -0.14 18.81 -18.62
C MET A 136 -0.90 17.51 -18.92
N SER A 137 -2.15 17.43 -18.51
CA SER A 137 -3.04 16.29 -18.79
C SER A 137 -4.51 16.74 -18.76
N HIS A 138 -4.91 17.54 -19.77
CA HIS A 138 -6.28 18.09 -19.81
C HIS A 138 -6.81 18.24 -21.22
N GLY A 139 -8.15 18.10 -21.35
CA GLY A 139 -8.89 18.37 -22.59
C GLY A 139 -9.72 19.65 -22.52
N ASP A 140 -10.10 20.08 -21.33
CA ASP A 140 -10.79 21.33 -21.08
C ASP A 140 -9.82 22.43 -20.65
N ARG A 141 -10.14 23.68 -20.94
CA ARG A 141 -9.31 24.81 -20.55
C ARG A 141 -10.13 25.94 -19.96
N ILE A 142 -9.49 26.70 -19.10
CA ILE A 142 -10.03 27.95 -18.57
C ILE A 142 -9.91 29.03 -19.67
N THR A 143 -11.03 29.70 -19.98
CA THR A 143 -11.10 30.78 -20.98
C THR A 143 -11.31 32.15 -20.34
N ALA A 144 -11.75 32.19 -19.07
CA ALA A 144 -11.80 33.40 -18.25
C ALA A 144 -11.62 33.05 -16.77
N ILE A 145 -10.70 33.73 -16.10
CA ILE A 145 -10.52 33.58 -14.64
C ILE A 145 -11.62 34.36 -13.90
N PRO A 146 -11.95 33.98 -12.66
CA PRO A 146 -12.91 34.73 -11.85
C PRO A 146 -12.39 36.09 -11.46
N GLU A 147 -13.33 37.02 -11.10
CA GLU A 147 -12.98 38.34 -10.55
C GLU A 147 -12.19 38.22 -9.25
N GLY A 148 -11.15 39.03 -9.10
CA GLY A 148 -10.26 39.02 -7.92
C GLY A 148 -9.15 38.00 -7.96
N PHE A 149 -9.06 37.19 -9.03
CA PHE A 149 -7.93 36.28 -9.24
C PHE A 149 -6.88 36.88 -10.17
N SER A 150 -5.62 36.51 -9.94
CA SER A 150 -4.48 36.94 -10.76
C SER A 150 -3.81 35.74 -11.39
N VAL A 151 -3.44 35.83 -12.67
CA VAL A 151 -2.68 34.79 -13.38
C VAL A 151 -1.25 34.78 -12.88
N THR A 152 -0.75 33.61 -12.52
CA THR A 152 0.63 33.43 -12.03
C THR A 152 1.52 32.61 -12.96
N ALA A 153 0.93 31.82 -13.89
CA ALA A 153 1.66 31.17 -14.97
C ALA A 153 0.80 30.98 -16.21
N SER A 154 1.45 30.94 -17.39
CA SER A 154 0.81 30.67 -18.68
C SER A 154 1.72 29.93 -19.65
N ASN A 155 1.14 29.41 -20.72
CA ASN A 155 1.87 29.03 -21.94
C ASN A 155 1.04 29.36 -23.18
N ALA A 156 1.58 29.05 -24.37
CA ALA A 156 0.93 29.40 -25.64
C ALA A 156 -0.45 28.71 -25.85
N HIS A 157 -0.70 27.57 -25.21
CA HIS A 157 -1.92 26.78 -25.34
C HIS A 157 -2.85 26.94 -24.14
N THR A 158 -2.29 27.21 -22.96
CA THR A 158 -3.02 27.37 -21.69
C THR A 158 -2.68 28.75 -21.09
N PRO A 159 -3.42 29.82 -21.50
CA PRO A 159 -3.17 31.19 -21.02
C PRO A 159 -3.33 31.37 -19.51
N PHE A 160 -4.06 30.45 -18.87
CA PHE A 160 -4.31 30.43 -17.43
C PHE A 160 -3.78 29.10 -16.85
N ALA A 161 -2.45 28.88 -16.96
CA ALA A 161 -1.82 27.65 -16.46
C ALA A 161 -1.78 27.61 -14.93
N ALA A 162 -1.76 28.78 -14.28
CA ALA A 162 -1.93 28.92 -12.83
C ALA A 162 -2.54 30.27 -12.48
N PHE A 163 -3.23 30.32 -11.35
CA PHE A 163 -3.79 31.55 -10.77
C PHE A 163 -3.74 31.53 -9.24
N GLU A 164 -3.92 32.70 -8.65
CA GLU A 164 -4.09 32.85 -7.22
C GLU A 164 -5.08 34.00 -6.86
N ASN A 165 -5.73 33.82 -5.72
CA ASN A 165 -6.40 34.88 -4.97
C ASN A 165 -5.81 34.90 -3.56
N GLN A 166 -4.87 35.80 -3.29
CA GLN A 166 -4.13 35.84 -2.02
C GLN A 166 -5.02 36.22 -0.85
N GLU A 167 -6.01 37.11 -1.04
CA GLU A 167 -6.94 37.55 0.00
C GLU A 167 -7.78 36.37 0.52
N ARG A 168 -8.29 35.53 -0.40
CA ARG A 168 -9.08 34.35 -0.07
C ARG A 168 -8.21 33.10 0.16
N ARG A 169 -6.90 33.20 -0.07
CA ARG A 169 -5.94 32.10 0.03
C ARG A 169 -6.31 30.90 -0.87
N ILE A 170 -6.74 31.21 -2.11
CA ILE A 170 -7.13 30.22 -3.11
C ILE A 170 -6.11 30.23 -4.25
N TYR A 171 -5.63 29.06 -4.59
CA TYR A 171 -4.59 28.81 -5.58
C TYR A 171 -5.05 27.75 -6.58
N GLY A 172 -4.57 27.80 -7.81
CA GLY A 172 -4.90 26.82 -8.82
C GLY A 172 -3.78 26.62 -9.82
N VAL A 173 -3.56 25.36 -10.21
CA VAL A 173 -2.65 24.96 -11.27
C VAL A 173 -3.35 24.00 -12.22
N GLN A 174 -3.18 24.20 -13.54
CA GLN A 174 -3.79 23.32 -14.56
C GLN A 174 -3.00 22.03 -14.75
N PHE A 175 -1.73 22.03 -14.41
CA PHE A 175 -0.80 20.90 -14.51
C PHE A 175 -0.79 20.09 -13.19
N HIS A 176 -0.04 18.99 -13.22
CA HIS A 176 0.10 18.05 -12.10
C HIS A 176 1.45 18.20 -11.39
N PRO A 177 1.55 18.98 -10.29
CA PRO A 177 2.81 19.13 -9.55
C PRO A 177 3.23 17.86 -8.80
N GLU A 178 2.30 16.95 -8.52
CA GLU A 178 2.53 15.73 -7.75
C GLU A 178 3.34 14.66 -8.49
N VAL A 179 3.44 14.76 -9.81
CA VAL A 179 4.12 13.77 -10.65
C VAL A 179 5.57 14.15 -10.96
N ARG A 180 6.43 13.15 -11.18
CA ARG A 180 7.86 13.37 -11.44
C ARG A 180 8.18 14.16 -12.71
N HIS A 181 7.27 14.20 -13.66
CA HIS A 181 7.44 14.95 -14.91
C HIS A 181 7.28 16.47 -14.72
N SER A 182 6.73 16.92 -13.61
CA SER A 182 6.79 18.31 -13.14
C SER A 182 8.06 18.46 -12.32
N ILE A 183 9.13 19.01 -12.93
CA ILE A 183 10.50 18.94 -12.38
C ILE A 183 10.58 19.53 -10.98
N HIS A 184 10.02 20.72 -10.76
CA HIS A 184 9.97 21.39 -9.45
C HIS A 184 8.58 21.30 -8.80
N GLY A 185 7.76 20.32 -9.18
CA GLY A 185 6.42 20.13 -8.63
C GLY A 185 6.41 19.92 -7.12
N ASN A 186 7.41 19.20 -6.58
CA ASN A 186 7.58 19.05 -5.15
C ASN A 186 7.84 20.38 -4.43
N ASP A 187 8.60 21.28 -5.03
CA ASP A 187 8.88 22.59 -4.43
C ASP A 187 7.62 23.47 -4.44
N MET A 188 6.81 23.40 -5.51
CA MET A 188 5.50 24.06 -5.57
C MET A 188 4.55 23.56 -4.46
N LEU A 189 4.48 22.24 -4.24
CA LEU A 189 3.69 21.66 -3.16
C LEU A 189 4.25 22.04 -1.77
N ARG A 190 5.57 22.09 -1.60
CA ARG A 190 6.21 22.54 -0.36
C ARG A 190 5.88 24.00 -0.05
N ASN A 191 5.94 24.89 -1.04
CA ASN A 191 5.55 26.28 -0.88
C ASN A 191 4.08 26.41 -0.45
N PHE A 192 3.18 25.60 -1.02
CA PHE A 192 1.79 25.54 -0.58
C PHE A 192 1.68 25.08 0.87
N VAL A 193 2.32 23.98 1.24
CA VAL A 193 2.19 23.36 2.56
C VAL A 193 2.83 24.20 3.67
N PHE A 194 4.03 24.70 3.46
CA PHE A 194 4.77 25.39 4.51
C PHE A 194 4.56 26.90 4.49
N ASP A 195 4.71 27.55 3.34
CA ASP A 195 4.66 29.01 3.27
C ASP A 195 3.21 29.53 3.28
N ILE A 196 2.32 28.85 2.54
CA ILE A 196 0.93 29.28 2.41
C ILE A 196 0.07 28.72 3.55
N CYS A 197 0.13 27.41 3.82
CA CYS A 197 -0.67 26.78 4.87
C CYS A 197 -0.07 26.97 6.27
N GLY A 198 1.24 27.23 6.37
CA GLY A 198 1.93 27.41 7.65
C GLY A 198 2.05 26.14 8.46
N ALA A 199 2.11 24.99 7.80
CA ALA A 199 2.38 23.71 8.47
C ALA A 199 3.83 23.68 8.98
N THR A 200 4.07 22.94 10.07
CA THR A 200 5.39 22.85 10.71
C THR A 200 6.10 21.51 10.49
N GLY A 201 5.37 20.48 10.05
CA GLY A 201 5.94 19.16 9.78
C GLY A 201 6.06 18.32 11.05
N ASP A 202 4.96 18.05 11.70
CA ASP A 202 4.86 17.25 12.94
C ASP A 202 4.56 15.76 12.71
N TRP A 203 4.43 15.33 11.45
CA TRP A 203 4.20 13.95 11.07
C TRP A 203 5.51 13.17 11.05
N SER A 204 5.60 12.16 11.94
CA SER A 204 6.69 11.19 11.99
C SER A 204 6.16 9.86 12.50
N MET A 205 6.91 8.77 12.31
CA MET A 205 6.51 7.47 12.85
C MET A 205 6.51 7.46 14.38
N ASP A 206 7.37 8.22 15.02
CA ASP A 206 7.38 8.32 16.49
C ASP A 206 6.12 9.03 17.00
N SER A 207 5.72 10.15 16.40
CA SER A 207 4.49 10.84 16.76
C SER A 207 3.24 9.99 16.46
N PHE A 208 3.25 9.23 15.36
CA PHE A 208 2.20 8.26 15.05
C PHE A 208 2.08 7.18 16.12
N ILE A 209 3.21 6.56 16.53
CA ILE A 209 3.23 5.52 17.57
C ILE A 209 2.61 6.03 18.86
N GLU A 210 3.01 7.22 19.34
CA GLU A 210 2.49 7.80 20.57
C GLU A 210 0.98 8.05 20.49
N MET A 211 0.52 8.64 19.40
CA MET A 211 -0.89 8.94 19.16
C MET A 211 -1.73 7.65 19.07
N GLU A 212 -1.28 6.68 18.28
CA GLU A 212 -2.06 5.47 18.05
C GLU A 212 -2.10 4.57 19.31
N ILE A 213 -1.01 4.50 20.09
CA ILE A 213 -1.00 3.85 21.40
C ILE A 213 -2.05 4.47 22.34
N ALA A 214 -2.13 5.79 22.40
CA ALA A 214 -3.10 6.48 23.25
C ALA A 214 -4.54 6.15 22.82
N LYS A 215 -4.83 6.21 21.52
CA LYS A 215 -6.12 5.88 20.93
C LYS A 215 -6.52 4.42 21.16
N ILE A 216 -5.58 3.47 20.99
CA ILE A 216 -5.82 2.06 21.26
C ILE A 216 -6.15 1.84 22.74
N ARG A 217 -5.39 2.43 23.67
CA ARG A 217 -5.64 2.31 25.12
C ARG A 217 -7.00 2.85 25.52
N GLU A 218 -7.39 3.99 24.98
CA GLU A 218 -8.69 4.59 25.23
C GLU A 218 -9.83 3.68 24.76
N LYS A 219 -9.71 3.15 23.52
CA LYS A 219 -10.72 2.30 22.90
C LYS A 219 -10.85 0.94 23.59
N VAL A 220 -9.72 0.31 23.89
CA VAL A 220 -9.69 -1.06 24.46
C VAL A 220 -10.04 -1.08 25.94
N GLY A 221 -9.61 -0.08 26.71
CA GLY A 221 -9.79 -0.08 28.16
C GLY A 221 -9.23 -1.35 28.82
N ASN A 222 -10.07 -2.10 29.52
CA ASN A 222 -9.68 -3.34 30.21
C ASN A 222 -10.03 -4.62 29.42
N LYS A 223 -10.46 -4.48 28.18
CA LYS A 223 -10.91 -5.60 27.34
C LYS A 223 -9.74 -6.27 26.63
N LYS A 224 -10.00 -7.41 25.98
CA LYS A 224 -9.00 -8.17 25.24
C LYS A 224 -9.15 -7.99 23.74
N VAL A 225 -8.02 -8.05 23.05
CA VAL A 225 -7.91 -7.93 21.59
C VAL A 225 -7.36 -9.23 21.03
N LEU A 226 -8.01 -9.76 19.99
CA LEU A 226 -7.55 -10.91 19.21
C LEU A 226 -6.90 -10.42 17.91
N LEU A 227 -5.80 -11.03 17.52
CA LEU A 227 -5.10 -10.75 16.27
C LEU A 227 -4.81 -12.06 15.53
N GLY A 228 -5.26 -12.16 14.29
CA GLY A 228 -4.78 -13.19 13.35
C GLY A 228 -3.39 -12.83 12.83
N LEU A 229 -2.39 -13.61 13.23
CA LEU A 229 -0.99 -13.38 12.85
C LEU A 229 -0.62 -14.24 11.66
N SER A 230 -0.45 -13.64 10.50
CA SER A 230 -0.05 -14.36 9.27
C SER A 230 1.46 -14.56 9.12
N GLY A 231 2.27 -13.90 9.96
CA GLY A 231 3.72 -13.81 9.78
C GLY A 231 4.16 -12.82 8.69
N GLY A 232 3.23 -12.16 8.02
CA GLY A 232 3.50 -11.05 7.10
C GLY A 232 3.86 -9.76 7.85
N VAL A 233 4.36 -8.77 7.09
CA VAL A 233 4.82 -7.48 7.67
C VAL A 233 3.69 -6.79 8.43
N ASP A 234 2.51 -6.65 7.83
CA ASP A 234 1.41 -5.86 8.38
C ASP A 234 0.90 -6.43 9.70
N SER A 235 0.54 -7.72 9.72
CA SER A 235 0.08 -8.38 10.96
C SER A 235 1.15 -8.37 12.06
N SER A 236 2.43 -8.45 11.69
CA SER A 236 3.54 -8.38 12.65
C SER A 236 3.69 -6.98 13.24
N VAL A 237 3.58 -5.93 12.42
CA VAL A 237 3.62 -4.53 12.88
C VAL A 237 2.43 -4.22 13.78
N VAL A 238 1.21 -4.64 13.38
CA VAL A 238 0.01 -4.54 14.25
C VAL A 238 0.25 -5.22 15.59
N GLY A 239 0.76 -6.45 15.58
CA GLY A 239 1.04 -7.20 16.80
C GLY A 239 2.00 -6.47 17.74
N VAL A 240 3.13 -5.97 17.22
CA VAL A 240 4.13 -5.26 18.02
C VAL A 240 3.59 -3.92 18.54
N LEU A 241 2.82 -3.18 17.73
CA LEU A 241 2.19 -1.93 18.15
C LEU A 241 1.16 -2.15 19.26
N LEU A 242 0.28 -3.16 19.09
CA LEU A 242 -0.71 -3.54 20.11
C LEU A 242 -0.04 -4.05 21.38
N GLN A 243 1.00 -4.87 21.27
CA GLN A 243 1.75 -5.33 22.46
C GLN A 243 2.32 -4.16 23.25
N LYS A 244 2.84 -3.14 22.57
CA LYS A 244 3.34 -1.92 23.23
C LYS A 244 2.22 -1.07 23.84
N ALA A 245 1.02 -1.10 23.25
CA ALA A 245 -0.13 -0.36 23.74
C ALA A 245 -0.81 -1.02 24.94
N ILE A 246 -1.12 -2.31 24.87
CA ILE A 246 -2.03 -3.02 25.78
C ILE A 246 -1.45 -4.28 26.44
N GLY A 247 -0.21 -4.67 26.10
CA GLY A 247 0.50 -5.79 26.73
C GLY A 247 -0.29 -7.10 26.69
N ASP A 248 -0.49 -7.71 27.86
CA ASP A 248 -1.11 -9.05 28.00
C ASP A 248 -2.60 -9.11 27.60
N GLN A 249 -3.24 -7.97 27.29
CA GLN A 249 -4.60 -7.95 26.75
C GLN A 249 -4.63 -8.38 25.27
N LEU A 250 -3.47 -8.43 24.60
CA LEU A 250 -3.35 -8.94 23.24
C LEU A 250 -3.17 -10.45 23.22
N ILE A 251 -4.00 -11.14 22.44
CA ILE A 251 -3.88 -12.57 22.13
C ILE A 251 -3.70 -12.72 20.61
N CYS A 252 -2.64 -13.39 20.19
CA CYS A 252 -2.39 -13.64 18.78
C CYS A 252 -2.63 -15.12 18.44
N ILE A 253 -3.29 -15.40 17.32
CA ILE A 253 -3.41 -16.74 16.77
C ILE A 253 -2.57 -16.82 15.51
N PHE A 254 -1.60 -17.74 15.49
CA PHE A 254 -0.76 -18.04 14.33
C PHE A 254 -1.09 -19.44 13.82
N VAL A 255 -1.66 -19.53 12.62
CA VAL A 255 -2.04 -20.81 11.99
C VAL A 255 -0.87 -21.33 11.16
N ASP A 256 -0.26 -22.42 11.62
CA ASP A 256 0.74 -23.16 10.87
C ASP A 256 0.04 -24.22 9.99
N HIS A 257 -0.29 -23.80 8.78
CA HIS A 257 -1.06 -24.59 7.82
C HIS A 257 -0.21 -25.56 6.98
N GLY A 258 1.07 -25.70 7.28
CA GLY A 258 1.95 -26.61 6.55
C GLY A 258 2.40 -26.15 5.15
N LEU A 259 1.95 -24.96 4.69
CA LEU A 259 2.33 -24.37 3.41
C LEU A 259 3.31 -23.21 3.58
N LEU A 260 3.91 -23.07 4.75
CA LEU A 260 4.92 -22.09 5.08
C LEU A 260 6.28 -22.43 4.47
N ARG A 261 7.14 -21.44 4.32
CA ARG A 261 8.56 -21.61 3.96
C ARG A 261 9.30 -22.43 5.03
N LYS A 262 10.49 -22.92 4.68
CA LYS A 262 11.36 -23.64 5.62
C LYS A 262 11.65 -22.82 6.87
N GLY A 263 11.33 -23.36 8.04
CA GLY A 263 11.57 -22.75 9.36
C GLY A 263 10.79 -21.47 9.65
N GLU A 264 9.84 -21.07 8.80
CA GLU A 264 9.13 -19.78 8.91
C GLU A 264 8.30 -19.69 10.19
N GLY A 265 7.58 -20.75 10.57
CA GLY A 265 6.79 -20.77 11.80
C GLY A 265 7.65 -20.56 13.04
N ASP A 266 8.83 -21.19 13.10
CA ASP A 266 9.76 -21.04 14.22
C ASP A 266 10.37 -19.64 14.27
N GLN A 267 10.72 -19.07 13.11
CA GLN A 267 11.20 -17.68 13.01
C GLN A 267 10.17 -16.65 13.49
N VAL A 268 8.88 -16.86 13.17
CA VAL A 268 7.79 -16.00 13.66
C VAL A 268 7.69 -16.07 15.19
N MET A 269 7.72 -17.28 15.76
CA MET A 269 7.66 -17.47 17.20
C MET A 269 8.87 -16.85 17.92
N GLU A 270 10.09 -17.12 17.44
CA GLU A 270 11.31 -16.56 18.02
C GLU A 270 11.34 -15.04 17.96
N SER A 271 10.97 -14.48 16.83
CA SER A 271 11.04 -13.04 16.63
C SER A 271 9.94 -12.30 17.39
N LEU A 272 8.69 -12.75 17.29
CA LEU A 272 7.56 -11.98 17.83
C LEU A 272 7.25 -12.35 19.29
N SER A 273 7.21 -13.63 19.62
CA SER A 273 7.01 -14.04 21.03
C SER A 273 8.29 -13.87 21.84
N GLY A 274 9.43 -14.33 21.32
CA GLY A 274 10.71 -14.28 22.05
C GLY A 274 11.24 -12.87 22.28
N LYS A 275 11.28 -12.02 21.23
CA LYS A 275 11.90 -10.67 21.33
C LYS A 275 10.91 -9.58 21.74
N PHE A 276 9.67 -9.64 21.25
CA PHE A 276 8.66 -8.61 21.50
C PHE A 276 7.62 -9.02 22.56
N GLY A 277 7.66 -10.26 23.06
CA GLY A 277 6.80 -10.73 24.15
C GLY A 277 5.33 -10.91 23.76
N LEU A 278 5.02 -11.09 22.46
CA LEU A 278 3.65 -11.35 22.02
C LEU A 278 3.15 -12.69 22.57
N ASN A 279 1.93 -12.70 23.11
CA ASN A 279 1.24 -13.92 23.50
C ASN A 279 0.65 -14.59 22.26
N ILE A 280 1.36 -15.60 21.71
CA ILE A 280 1.01 -16.26 20.45
C ILE A 280 0.60 -17.70 20.68
N ILE A 281 -0.63 -18.03 20.29
CA ILE A 281 -1.15 -19.39 20.18
C ILE A 281 -0.79 -19.91 18.78
N ARG A 282 0.22 -20.78 18.68
CA ARG A 282 0.55 -21.45 17.41
C ARG A 282 -0.32 -22.71 17.25
N VAL A 283 -1.12 -22.71 16.19
CA VAL A 283 -2.02 -23.80 15.86
C VAL A 283 -1.40 -24.64 14.76
N ASN A 284 -1.02 -25.89 15.04
CA ASN A 284 -0.58 -26.81 14.01
C ASN A 284 -1.79 -27.39 13.27
N ALA A 285 -2.02 -26.91 12.06
CA ALA A 285 -3.14 -27.31 11.21
C ALA A 285 -2.69 -28.03 9.92
N GLN A 286 -1.41 -28.41 9.80
CA GLN A 286 -0.83 -28.96 8.59
C GLN A 286 -1.64 -30.15 8.01
N GLU A 287 -1.97 -31.15 8.81
CA GLU A 287 -2.74 -32.31 8.37
C GLU A 287 -4.14 -31.91 7.86
N ARG A 288 -4.77 -30.96 8.54
CA ARG A 288 -6.10 -30.45 8.20
C ARG A 288 -6.11 -29.80 6.80
N PHE A 289 -5.12 -28.95 6.49
CA PHE A 289 -4.99 -28.32 5.18
C PHE A 289 -4.60 -29.33 4.09
N LEU A 290 -3.61 -30.17 4.32
CA LEU A 290 -3.14 -31.13 3.32
C LEU A 290 -4.21 -32.16 2.97
N SER A 291 -5.00 -32.62 3.95
CA SER A 291 -6.09 -33.56 3.68
C SER A 291 -7.17 -32.95 2.77
N LYS A 292 -7.47 -31.65 2.89
CA LYS A 292 -8.43 -30.92 2.05
C LYS A 292 -7.90 -30.65 0.63
N LEU A 293 -6.59 -30.51 0.48
CA LEU A 293 -5.93 -30.26 -0.81
C LEU A 293 -5.65 -31.53 -1.61
N LYS A 294 -5.85 -32.71 -1.00
CA LYS A 294 -5.61 -33.99 -1.68
C LYS A 294 -6.47 -34.13 -2.93
N GLY A 295 -5.83 -34.40 -4.08
CA GLY A 295 -6.49 -34.52 -5.38
C GLY A 295 -6.92 -33.22 -6.03
N VAL A 296 -6.64 -32.05 -5.42
CA VAL A 296 -6.99 -30.74 -5.94
C VAL A 296 -5.85 -30.19 -6.78
N SER A 297 -6.11 -29.93 -8.06
CA SER A 297 -5.12 -29.41 -9.02
C SER A 297 -5.49 -28.02 -9.57
N ASP A 298 -6.73 -27.59 -9.45
CA ASP A 298 -7.19 -26.29 -9.94
C ASP A 298 -6.72 -25.17 -9.00
N PRO A 299 -6.03 -24.12 -9.52
CA PRO A 299 -5.46 -23.05 -8.71
C PRO A 299 -6.50 -22.30 -7.89
N GLU A 300 -7.66 -22.02 -8.47
CA GLU A 300 -8.71 -21.26 -7.80
C GLU A 300 -9.37 -22.08 -6.69
N GLN A 301 -9.55 -23.38 -6.91
CA GLN A 301 -10.03 -24.28 -5.85
C GLN A 301 -9.02 -24.39 -4.70
N LYS A 302 -7.72 -24.48 -5.00
CA LYS A 302 -6.68 -24.47 -3.96
C LYS A 302 -6.76 -23.21 -3.11
N ARG A 303 -6.84 -22.02 -3.74
CA ARG A 303 -6.97 -20.73 -3.06
C ARG A 303 -8.20 -20.68 -2.15
N LYS A 304 -9.35 -21.11 -2.65
CA LYS A 304 -10.62 -21.14 -1.87
C LYS A 304 -10.54 -22.09 -0.69
N ILE A 305 -10.01 -23.30 -0.88
CA ILE A 305 -9.86 -24.29 0.20
C ILE A 305 -8.94 -23.74 1.28
N ILE A 306 -7.76 -23.22 0.90
CA ILE A 306 -6.79 -22.68 1.85
C ILE A 306 -7.37 -21.49 2.61
N GLY A 307 -8.00 -20.54 1.91
CA GLY A 307 -8.61 -19.38 2.51
C GLY A 307 -9.73 -19.74 3.51
N ASN A 308 -10.67 -20.59 3.09
CA ASN A 308 -11.78 -21.02 3.96
C ASN A 308 -11.27 -21.79 5.18
N GLU A 309 -10.31 -22.71 4.97
CA GLU A 309 -9.80 -23.53 6.07
C GLU A 309 -9.02 -22.69 7.08
N PHE A 310 -8.32 -21.65 6.62
CA PHE A 310 -7.66 -20.70 7.52
C PHE A 310 -8.68 -20.01 8.44
N VAL A 311 -9.80 -19.56 7.88
CA VAL A 311 -10.89 -18.94 8.66
C VAL A 311 -11.45 -19.94 9.68
N TYR A 312 -11.77 -21.17 9.26
CA TYR A 312 -12.32 -22.17 10.19
C TYR A 312 -11.37 -22.54 11.33
N VAL A 313 -10.06 -22.65 11.05
CA VAL A 313 -9.08 -22.90 12.12
C VAL A 313 -9.00 -21.73 13.08
N PHE A 314 -9.03 -20.49 12.54
CA PHE A 314 -9.02 -19.29 13.37
C PHE A 314 -10.26 -19.20 14.25
N ASP A 315 -11.44 -19.46 13.71
CA ASP A 315 -12.72 -19.47 14.42
C ASP A 315 -12.75 -20.53 15.52
N ASP A 316 -12.29 -21.75 15.22
CA ASP A 316 -12.20 -22.87 16.19
C ASP A 316 -11.31 -22.50 17.39
N GLU A 317 -10.24 -21.74 17.17
CA GLU A 317 -9.35 -21.28 18.26
C GLU A 317 -9.93 -20.05 18.97
N ALA A 318 -10.51 -19.11 18.24
CA ALA A 318 -11.17 -17.94 18.82
C ALA A 318 -12.32 -18.33 19.74
N ALA A 319 -13.11 -19.35 19.38
CA ALA A 319 -14.22 -19.85 20.19
C ALA A 319 -13.80 -20.45 21.55
N LYS A 320 -12.52 -20.81 21.72
CA LYS A 320 -11.97 -21.30 23.02
C LYS A 320 -11.63 -20.16 23.97
N LEU A 321 -11.57 -18.94 23.46
CA LEU A 321 -11.19 -17.76 24.24
C LEU A 321 -12.43 -17.11 24.84
N THR A 322 -12.31 -16.67 26.07
CA THR A 322 -13.35 -15.91 26.79
C THR A 322 -12.92 -14.45 26.94
N ASP A 323 -13.89 -13.55 27.01
CA ASP A 323 -13.65 -12.12 27.28
C ASP A 323 -12.84 -11.41 26.20
N VAL A 324 -13.03 -11.77 24.94
CA VAL A 324 -12.46 -11.07 23.76
C VAL A 324 -13.55 -10.20 23.16
N ASP A 325 -13.31 -8.90 23.09
CA ASP A 325 -14.28 -7.92 22.57
C ASP A 325 -13.85 -7.36 21.19
N PHE A 326 -12.55 -7.41 20.88
CA PHE A 326 -11.99 -6.76 19.71
C PHE A 326 -11.23 -7.74 18.82
N LEU A 327 -11.36 -7.54 17.50
CA LEU A 327 -10.53 -8.19 16.49
C LEU A 327 -9.62 -7.14 15.82
N ALA A 328 -8.32 -7.35 15.85
CA ALA A 328 -7.37 -6.49 15.17
C ALA A 328 -7.09 -6.98 13.75
N GLN A 329 -7.01 -6.05 12.81
CA GLN A 329 -6.70 -6.30 11.40
C GLN A 329 -5.61 -5.35 10.90
N GLY A 330 -4.80 -5.83 9.96
CA GLY A 330 -3.74 -5.08 9.31
C GLY A 330 -4.19 -4.38 8.02
N THR A 331 -5.40 -3.84 8.02
CA THR A 331 -5.95 -3.07 6.89
C THR A 331 -5.09 -1.84 6.63
N LEU A 332 -4.69 -1.61 5.38
CA LEU A 332 -3.89 -0.46 4.96
C LEU A 332 -4.78 0.66 4.41
N TYR A 333 -4.20 1.84 4.29
CA TYR A 333 -4.89 3.00 3.72
C TYR A 333 -5.32 2.76 2.27
N THR A 334 -4.50 2.09 1.47
CA THR A 334 -4.84 1.68 0.10
C THR A 334 -6.09 0.78 0.05
N ASP A 335 -6.22 -0.15 0.99
CA ASP A 335 -7.38 -1.05 1.06
C ASP A 335 -8.67 -0.26 1.35
N ILE A 336 -8.58 0.79 2.17
CA ILE A 336 -9.70 1.70 2.48
C ILE A 336 -10.10 2.52 1.26
N ILE A 337 -9.12 3.11 0.57
CA ILE A 337 -9.38 3.94 -0.62
C ILE A 337 -10.00 3.10 -1.74
N GLU A 338 -9.46 1.92 -2.00
CA GLU A 338 -9.99 0.99 -3.00
C GLU A 338 -11.40 0.51 -2.65
N SER A 339 -11.69 0.31 -1.35
CA SER A 339 -13.02 -0.10 -0.88
C SER A 339 -14.06 1.04 -0.84
N GLY A 340 -13.67 2.30 -0.91
CA GLY A 340 -14.56 3.47 -0.93
C GLY A 340 -15.33 3.68 -2.25
N THR A 341 -14.97 2.98 -3.34
CA THR A 341 -15.73 3.01 -4.60
C THR A 341 -17.03 2.20 -4.46
N LYS A 342 -18.12 2.61 -5.14
CA LYS A 342 -19.44 1.94 -5.08
C LYS A 342 -19.40 0.44 -5.41
N THR A 343 -18.36 -0.02 -6.08
CA THR A 343 -18.06 -1.44 -6.37
C THR A 343 -17.52 -2.19 -5.15
N ALA A 344 -17.05 -1.50 -4.14
CA ALA A 344 -16.31 -2.04 -3.00
C ALA A 344 -17.17 -2.40 -1.78
N GLN A 345 -18.47 -2.11 -1.78
CA GLN A 345 -19.37 -2.71 -0.78
C GLN A 345 -19.37 -4.24 -0.87
N THR A 346 -19.01 -4.80 -2.04
CA THR A 346 -18.85 -6.25 -2.24
C THR A 346 -17.53 -6.77 -1.69
N ILE A 347 -16.45 -5.94 -1.62
CA ILE A 347 -15.12 -6.36 -1.12
C ILE A 347 -15.08 -6.33 0.41
N LYS A 348 -15.87 -5.46 1.08
CA LYS A 348 -16.01 -5.50 2.55
C LYS A 348 -16.50 -6.85 3.09
N SER A 349 -17.19 -7.65 2.28
CA SER A 349 -17.59 -9.01 2.65
C SER A 349 -16.48 -10.05 2.53
N HIS A 350 -15.38 -9.76 1.82
CA HIS A 350 -14.28 -10.70 1.60
C HIS A 350 -13.04 -10.44 2.50
N HIS A 351 -12.90 -9.24 3.05
CA HIS A 351 -11.89 -8.90 4.06
C HIS A 351 -12.41 -8.98 5.50
N ASN A 352 -13.70 -8.99 5.70
CA ASN A 352 -14.25 -9.53 6.94
C ASN A 352 -13.89 -11.02 6.96
N VAL A 353 -13.29 -11.48 8.05
CA VAL A 353 -13.14 -12.89 8.35
C VAL A 353 -14.54 -13.50 8.25
N GLY A 354 -14.93 -13.85 7.02
CA GLY A 354 -16.25 -14.36 6.69
C GLY A 354 -16.30 -15.80 7.16
N GLY A 355 -16.78 -16.02 8.37
CA GLY A 355 -16.83 -17.33 8.99
C GLY A 355 -16.90 -17.26 10.50
N LEU A 356 -16.71 -16.08 11.10
CA LEU A 356 -16.99 -15.91 12.53
C LEU A 356 -18.46 -16.25 12.78
N PRO A 357 -18.77 -17.06 13.81
CA PRO A 357 -20.14 -17.33 14.21
C PRO A 357 -20.93 -16.02 14.30
N GLU A 358 -22.17 -16.00 13.79
CA GLU A 358 -23.03 -14.80 13.80
C GLU A 358 -23.21 -14.19 15.21
N ASP A 359 -22.90 -14.96 16.23
CA ASP A 359 -22.97 -14.61 17.65
C ASP A 359 -21.68 -13.93 18.19
N MET A 360 -20.55 -13.99 17.47
CA MET A 360 -19.30 -13.31 17.82
C MET A 360 -19.22 -11.94 17.14
N GLN A 361 -19.74 -10.92 17.80
CA GLN A 361 -19.64 -9.53 17.35
C GLN A 361 -18.38 -8.90 17.94
N PHE A 362 -17.24 -9.06 17.25
CA PHE A 362 -16.04 -8.29 17.58
C PHE A 362 -16.12 -6.88 17.02
N GLU A 363 -15.71 -5.91 17.82
CA GLU A 363 -15.42 -4.58 17.31
C GLU A 363 -14.02 -4.55 16.66
N LEU A 364 -13.88 -3.92 15.50
CA LEU A 364 -12.62 -3.88 14.76
C LEU A 364 -11.65 -2.84 15.32
N ILE A 365 -10.36 -3.22 15.35
CA ILE A 365 -9.22 -2.34 15.59
C ILE A 365 -8.29 -2.43 14.38
N GLU A 366 -8.12 -1.34 13.65
CA GLU A 366 -7.35 -1.26 12.41
C GLU A 366 -6.26 -0.17 12.52
N PRO A 367 -5.17 -0.42 13.24
CA PRO A 367 -4.20 0.62 13.57
C PRO A 367 -3.41 1.16 12.37
N LEU A 368 -3.40 0.43 11.24
CA LEU A 368 -2.64 0.79 10.05
C LEU A 368 -3.52 1.41 8.95
N ASN A 369 -4.80 1.62 9.20
CA ASN A 369 -5.78 2.01 8.19
C ASN A 369 -5.56 3.41 7.58
N THR A 370 -4.67 4.20 8.17
CA THR A 370 -4.25 5.51 7.66
C THR A 370 -2.86 5.48 7.04
N LEU A 371 -2.16 4.34 7.01
CA LEU A 371 -0.78 4.22 6.54
C LEU A 371 -0.67 3.54 5.17
N PHE A 372 0.23 4.07 4.34
CA PHE A 372 0.69 3.37 3.14
C PHE A 372 1.67 2.25 3.49
N LYS A 373 1.90 1.32 2.57
CA LYS A 373 2.76 0.14 2.78
C LYS A 373 4.20 0.49 3.18
N ASP A 374 4.77 1.51 2.59
CA ASP A 374 6.10 2.02 2.93
C ASP A 374 6.14 2.66 4.33
N GLU A 375 5.08 3.38 4.71
CA GLU A 375 4.93 3.92 6.07
C GLU A 375 4.80 2.80 7.12
N VAL A 376 4.09 1.71 6.80
CA VAL A 376 4.02 0.52 7.69
C VAL A 376 5.41 -0.09 7.91
N ARG A 377 6.25 -0.15 6.88
CA ARG A 377 7.65 -0.59 7.02
C ARG A 377 8.46 0.38 7.89
N ALA A 378 8.31 1.68 7.66
CA ALA A 378 8.96 2.70 8.50
C ALA A 378 8.49 2.60 9.96
N LEU A 379 7.20 2.37 10.20
CA LEU A 379 6.63 2.11 11.52
C LEU A 379 7.25 0.86 12.17
N GLY A 380 7.38 -0.24 11.43
CA GLY A 380 8.03 -1.46 11.92
C GLY A 380 9.48 -1.19 12.36
N THR A 381 10.23 -0.40 11.58
CA THR A 381 11.60 0.01 11.93
C THR A 381 11.62 0.88 13.19
N ALA A 382 10.73 1.87 13.31
CA ALA A 382 10.60 2.73 14.47
C ALA A 382 10.19 1.95 15.76
N LEU A 383 9.42 0.87 15.59
CA LEU A 383 9.09 -0.06 16.68
C LEU A 383 10.26 -0.99 17.08
N GLY A 384 11.40 -0.91 16.40
CA GLY A 384 12.59 -1.72 16.66
C GLY A 384 12.52 -3.14 16.08
N MET A 385 11.65 -3.37 15.11
CA MET A 385 11.56 -4.68 14.45
C MET A 385 12.76 -4.91 13.53
N PRO A 386 13.27 -6.16 13.45
CA PRO A 386 14.42 -6.45 12.60
C PRO A 386 14.06 -6.36 11.11
N ASP A 387 15.04 -5.99 10.29
CA ASP A 387 14.92 -5.87 8.84
C ASP A 387 14.40 -7.16 8.18
N SER A 388 14.75 -8.32 8.70
CA SER A 388 14.28 -9.61 8.23
C SER A 388 12.76 -9.81 8.29
N ILE A 389 12.06 -9.03 9.12
CA ILE A 389 10.59 -8.99 9.18
C ILE A 389 10.07 -7.81 8.36
N VAL A 390 10.58 -6.60 8.63
CA VAL A 390 10.07 -5.34 8.05
C VAL A 390 10.24 -5.30 6.53
N TRP A 391 11.36 -5.79 6.03
CA TRP A 391 11.70 -5.78 4.60
C TRP A 391 11.50 -7.13 3.93
N ARG A 392 10.80 -8.01 4.59
CA ARG A 392 10.45 -9.30 4.00
C ARG A 392 9.73 -9.12 2.67
N GLN A 393 10.16 -9.91 1.67
CA GLN A 393 9.47 -9.94 0.39
C GLN A 393 8.03 -10.44 0.54
N PRO A 394 7.10 -10.05 -0.36
CA PRO A 394 5.73 -10.55 -0.36
C PRO A 394 5.69 -12.07 -0.34
N PHE A 395 4.73 -12.62 0.43
CA PHE A 395 4.45 -14.04 0.43
C PHE A 395 2.92 -14.21 0.32
N PRO A 396 2.44 -15.00 -0.63
CA PRO A 396 1.01 -15.09 -0.89
C PRO A 396 0.29 -15.79 0.27
N GLY A 397 -0.98 -15.42 0.49
CA GLY A 397 -1.81 -16.03 1.54
C GLY A 397 -1.89 -17.56 1.44
N PRO A 398 -2.04 -18.17 0.24
CA PRO A 398 -2.01 -19.63 0.08
C PRO A 398 -0.64 -20.27 0.30
N GLY A 399 0.39 -19.51 0.58
CA GLY A 399 1.74 -20.00 0.84
C GLY A 399 2.34 -20.76 -0.34
N LEU A 400 3.07 -21.84 -0.05
CA LEU A 400 3.68 -22.69 -1.07
C LEU A 400 2.66 -23.50 -1.87
N GLY A 401 1.39 -23.51 -1.48
CA GLY A 401 0.33 -24.26 -2.18
C GLY A 401 0.15 -23.84 -3.63
N ILE A 402 0.40 -22.57 -3.97
CA ILE A 402 0.35 -22.03 -5.34
C ILE A 402 1.71 -22.01 -6.05
N ARG A 403 2.76 -22.51 -5.40
CA ARG A 403 4.09 -22.72 -5.99
C ARG A 403 4.37 -24.18 -6.32
N VAL A 404 3.44 -25.06 -5.98
CA VAL A 404 3.36 -26.44 -6.46
C VAL A 404 2.23 -26.51 -7.48
N LEU A 405 2.55 -26.53 -8.77
CA LEU A 405 1.54 -26.62 -9.81
C LEU A 405 0.88 -28.02 -9.81
N GLY A 406 -0.45 -28.02 -9.94
CA GLY A 406 -1.25 -29.22 -9.80
C GLY A 406 -1.44 -29.66 -8.34
N GLU A 407 -1.57 -30.95 -8.09
CA GLU A 407 -1.82 -31.48 -6.75
C GLU A 407 -0.65 -31.22 -5.79
N VAL A 408 -0.99 -30.73 -4.61
CA VAL A 408 -0.05 -30.47 -3.51
C VAL A 408 0.16 -31.75 -2.70
N THR A 409 1.41 -32.19 -2.57
CA THR A 409 1.80 -33.32 -1.73
C THR A 409 2.95 -32.95 -0.80
N GLU A 410 3.16 -33.68 0.28
CA GLU A 410 4.28 -33.46 1.20
C GLU A 410 5.64 -33.50 0.50
N GLU A 411 5.86 -34.48 -0.39
CA GLU A 411 7.08 -34.59 -1.20
C GLU A 411 7.34 -33.32 -2.02
N LYS A 412 6.32 -32.87 -2.75
CA LYS A 412 6.44 -31.67 -3.60
C LYS A 412 6.65 -30.39 -2.78
N LEU A 413 5.98 -30.29 -1.63
CA LEU A 413 6.19 -29.17 -0.71
C LEU A 413 7.60 -29.14 -0.17
N GLU A 414 8.17 -30.28 0.19
CA GLU A 414 9.54 -30.37 0.68
C GLU A 414 10.54 -29.93 -0.40
N ILE A 415 10.35 -30.38 -1.64
CA ILE A 415 11.17 -29.94 -2.78
C ILE A 415 11.14 -28.41 -2.93
N VAL A 416 9.97 -27.79 -2.87
CA VAL A 416 9.84 -26.33 -2.99
C VAL A 416 10.44 -25.64 -1.78
N ARG A 417 10.24 -26.14 -0.55
CA ARG A 417 10.83 -25.55 0.67
C ARG A 417 12.35 -25.52 0.63
N GLU A 418 12.96 -26.66 0.28
CA GLU A 418 14.41 -26.78 0.24
C GLU A 418 14.99 -25.91 -0.88
N SER A 419 14.43 -25.98 -2.10
CA SER A 419 14.90 -25.17 -3.22
C SER A 419 14.72 -23.67 -2.99
N ASP A 420 13.59 -23.24 -2.40
CA ASP A 420 13.35 -21.83 -2.05
C ASP A 420 14.30 -21.34 -0.95
N ALA A 421 14.63 -22.18 0.03
CA ALA A 421 15.61 -21.85 1.05
C ALA A 421 17.00 -21.58 0.45
N ILE A 422 17.45 -22.46 -0.47
CA ILE A 422 18.74 -22.28 -1.18
C ILE A 422 18.74 -20.98 -1.99
N LEU A 423 17.68 -20.71 -2.75
CA LEU A 423 17.55 -19.47 -3.51
C LEU A 423 17.68 -18.24 -2.60
N ARG A 424 16.93 -18.22 -1.50
CA ARG A 424 16.97 -17.08 -0.55
C ARG A 424 18.34 -16.90 0.11
N GLU A 425 18.99 -17.99 0.48
CA GLU A 425 20.34 -17.94 1.04
C GLU A 425 21.34 -17.34 0.07
N GLU A 426 21.35 -17.75 -1.18
CA GLU A 426 22.29 -17.25 -2.17
C GLU A 426 22.00 -15.80 -2.57
N ILE A 427 20.73 -15.39 -2.67
CA ILE A 427 20.34 -13.98 -2.88
C ILE A 427 20.88 -13.12 -1.74
N ALA A 428 20.69 -13.55 -0.48
CA ALA A 428 21.16 -12.83 0.70
C ALA A 428 22.69 -12.74 0.76
N LYS A 429 23.41 -13.84 0.54
CA LYS A 429 24.88 -13.86 0.52
C LYS A 429 25.49 -12.89 -0.50
N ASN A 430 24.79 -12.65 -1.60
CA ASN A 430 25.25 -11.76 -2.66
C ASN A 430 24.68 -10.33 -2.53
N GLY A 431 23.98 -10.00 -1.43
CA GLY A 431 23.46 -8.66 -1.16
C GLY A 431 22.35 -8.20 -2.10
N LEU A 432 21.64 -9.12 -2.77
CA LEU A 432 20.61 -8.83 -3.78
C LEU A 432 19.20 -8.69 -3.21
N GLU A 433 19.00 -8.84 -1.91
CA GLU A 433 17.68 -8.86 -1.25
C GLU A 433 16.88 -7.56 -1.44
N ARG A 434 17.57 -6.42 -1.64
CA ARG A 434 16.93 -5.11 -1.85
C ARG A 434 16.71 -4.78 -3.31
N ASP A 435 17.51 -5.37 -4.21
CA ASP A 435 17.46 -5.13 -5.64
C ASP A 435 16.38 -5.98 -6.34
N VAL A 436 16.04 -7.13 -5.75
CA VAL A 436 15.02 -8.04 -6.26
C VAL A 436 13.77 -7.93 -5.42
N TRP A 437 12.68 -7.44 -6.01
CA TRP A 437 11.43 -7.16 -5.31
C TRP A 437 10.76 -8.42 -4.75
N GLN A 438 10.70 -9.50 -5.56
CA GLN A 438 10.21 -10.83 -5.16
C GLN A 438 10.96 -11.93 -5.90
N TYR A 439 11.30 -13.00 -5.20
CA TYR A 439 11.99 -14.17 -5.75
C TYR A 439 11.57 -15.43 -5.00
N PHE A 440 11.39 -16.52 -5.74
CA PHE A 440 10.95 -17.80 -5.21
C PHE A 440 11.22 -18.93 -6.20
N THR A 441 11.11 -20.17 -5.72
CA THR A 441 11.08 -21.36 -6.56
C THR A 441 9.66 -21.87 -6.76
N VAL A 442 9.42 -22.47 -7.92
CA VAL A 442 8.15 -23.08 -8.30
C VAL A 442 8.40 -24.49 -8.82
N LEU A 443 7.50 -25.43 -8.51
CA LEU A 443 7.52 -26.79 -9.02
C LEU A 443 6.41 -26.94 -10.08
N PRO A 444 6.75 -26.82 -11.38
CA PRO A 444 5.74 -26.89 -12.45
C PRO A 444 5.23 -28.31 -12.75
N GLY A 445 5.67 -29.31 -12.00
CA GLY A 445 5.25 -30.71 -12.17
C GLY A 445 5.91 -31.40 -13.36
N ILE A 446 6.82 -30.76 -14.08
CA ILE A 446 7.52 -31.32 -15.23
C ILE A 446 8.69 -32.18 -14.76
N ARG A 447 8.77 -33.41 -15.29
CA ARG A 447 9.93 -34.27 -15.10
C ARG A 447 10.80 -34.29 -16.35
N SER A 448 12.08 -34.40 -16.18
CA SER A 448 13.05 -34.45 -17.28
C SER A 448 14.12 -35.53 -17.06
N VAL A 449 14.72 -35.96 -18.15
CA VAL A 449 15.85 -36.90 -18.12
C VAL A 449 17.09 -36.11 -17.66
N GLY A 450 17.80 -36.70 -16.71
CA GLY A 450 19.12 -36.27 -16.26
C GLY A 450 20.11 -37.43 -16.24
N VAL A 451 21.39 -37.10 -16.02
CA VAL A 451 22.47 -38.07 -15.75
C VAL A 451 23.12 -37.59 -14.47
N MET A 452 23.03 -38.41 -13.43
CA MET A 452 23.63 -38.12 -12.12
C MET A 452 24.52 -39.29 -11.72
N GLY A 453 25.81 -39.05 -11.58
CA GLY A 453 26.80 -40.11 -11.56
C GLY A 453 26.78 -40.90 -12.89
N ASP A 454 26.86 -42.23 -12.83
CA ASP A 454 26.78 -43.09 -14.02
C ASP A 454 25.36 -43.53 -14.35
N GLY A 455 24.35 -42.96 -13.65
CA GLY A 455 22.94 -43.38 -13.76
C GLY A 455 22.07 -42.35 -14.48
N ARG A 456 21.11 -42.86 -15.26
CA ARG A 456 20.04 -42.01 -15.84
C ARG A 456 18.96 -41.78 -14.81
N THR A 457 18.58 -40.47 -14.63
CA THR A 457 17.49 -40.06 -13.73
C THR A 457 16.30 -39.53 -14.52
N TYR A 458 15.12 -39.53 -13.89
CA TYR A 458 13.90 -38.94 -14.42
C TYR A 458 13.18 -38.20 -13.28
N ASP A 459 13.62 -36.98 -13.04
CA ASP A 459 13.28 -36.18 -11.86
C ASP A 459 12.65 -34.81 -12.21
N TYR A 460 12.22 -34.10 -11.20
CA TYR A 460 11.53 -32.82 -11.37
C TYR A 460 12.45 -31.68 -11.87
N THR A 461 11.82 -30.75 -12.53
CA THR A 461 12.40 -29.46 -12.90
C THR A 461 11.92 -28.41 -11.91
N ILE A 462 12.82 -27.58 -11.38
CA ILE A 462 12.51 -26.41 -10.58
C ILE A 462 12.58 -25.16 -11.46
N GLY A 463 11.54 -24.33 -11.41
CA GLY A 463 11.55 -22.98 -11.95
C GLY A 463 12.00 -21.96 -10.90
N ILE A 464 12.86 -21.03 -11.28
CA ILE A 464 13.17 -19.85 -10.49
C ILE A 464 12.42 -18.66 -11.09
N ARG A 465 11.63 -17.98 -10.28
CA ARG A 465 10.98 -16.71 -10.60
C ARG A 465 11.61 -15.63 -9.74
N ALA A 466 12.15 -14.57 -10.38
CA ALA A 466 12.64 -13.39 -9.68
C ALA A 466 12.30 -12.16 -10.50
N VAL A 467 11.72 -11.14 -9.86
CA VAL A 467 11.20 -9.96 -10.53
C VAL A 467 11.64 -8.67 -9.82
N THR A 468 11.77 -7.62 -10.62
CA THR A 468 11.87 -6.23 -10.18
C THR A 468 10.54 -5.53 -10.43
N SER A 469 10.06 -4.78 -9.45
CA SER A 469 8.81 -4.01 -9.54
C SER A 469 8.86 -2.84 -8.55
N ILE A 470 7.99 -1.85 -8.77
CA ILE A 470 7.78 -0.74 -7.83
C ILE A 470 6.50 -0.99 -7.01
N ASP A 471 5.46 -1.45 -7.66
CA ASP A 471 4.10 -1.54 -7.11
C ASP A 471 3.44 -2.92 -7.24
N GLY A 472 4.09 -3.87 -7.92
CA GLY A 472 3.56 -5.20 -8.23
C GLY A 472 2.53 -5.23 -9.37
N MET A 473 2.11 -4.08 -9.91
CA MET A 473 1.19 -4.02 -11.05
C MET A 473 1.89 -4.39 -12.36
N THR A 474 3.10 -3.86 -12.55
CA THR A 474 4.00 -4.22 -13.65
C THR A 474 5.31 -4.75 -13.07
N SER A 475 5.93 -5.70 -13.76
CA SER A 475 7.24 -6.21 -13.37
C SER A 475 8.06 -6.69 -14.56
N ASP A 476 9.37 -6.56 -14.46
CA ASP A 476 10.34 -7.22 -15.34
C ASP A 476 11.07 -8.32 -14.57
N PHE A 477 11.65 -9.30 -15.28
CA PHE A 477 12.48 -10.30 -14.62
C PHE A 477 13.75 -9.65 -14.05
N ALA A 478 14.16 -10.07 -12.87
CA ALA A 478 15.40 -9.60 -12.26
C ALA A 478 16.62 -10.17 -13.01
N ARG A 479 17.63 -9.32 -13.26
CA ARG A 479 18.87 -9.73 -13.92
C ARG A 479 19.88 -10.18 -12.86
N ILE A 480 19.61 -11.35 -12.26
CA ILE A 480 20.54 -11.97 -11.30
C ILE A 480 21.83 -12.33 -12.02
N PRO A 481 23.03 -12.03 -11.44
CA PRO A 481 24.32 -12.41 -12.04
C PRO A 481 24.37 -13.93 -12.34
N TRP A 482 24.93 -14.27 -13.50
CA TRP A 482 24.99 -15.67 -13.95
C TRP A 482 25.73 -16.58 -12.98
N GLU A 483 26.75 -16.09 -12.31
CA GLU A 483 27.54 -16.83 -11.31
C GLU A 483 26.68 -17.20 -10.09
N VAL A 484 25.76 -16.31 -9.70
CA VAL A 484 24.83 -16.55 -8.61
C VAL A 484 23.79 -17.59 -9.04
N LEU A 485 23.20 -17.45 -10.25
CA LEU A 485 22.28 -18.43 -10.80
C LEU A 485 22.91 -19.80 -10.97
N GLN A 486 24.18 -19.87 -11.41
CA GLN A 486 24.94 -21.10 -11.52
C GLN A 486 25.10 -21.78 -10.16
N THR A 487 25.45 -21.01 -9.13
CA THR A 487 25.59 -21.51 -7.75
C THR A 487 24.28 -22.03 -7.21
N ILE A 488 23.18 -21.27 -7.39
CA ILE A 488 21.82 -21.68 -6.97
C ILE A 488 21.44 -22.98 -7.66
N SER A 489 21.62 -23.07 -8.98
CA SER A 489 21.29 -24.27 -9.77
C SER A 489 22.09 -25.50 -9.30
N ALA A 490 23.41 -25.34 -9.11
CA ALA A 490 24.26 -26.40 -8.63
C ALA A 490 23.86 -26.88 -7.22
N ARG A 491 23.57 -25.96 -6.31
CA ARG A 491 23.12 -26.29 -4.96
C ARG A 491 21.77 -27.02 -4.99
N ILE A 492 20.78 -26.50 -5.72
CA ILE A 492 19.44 -27.13 -5.80
C ILE A 492 19.57 -28.58 -6.30
N VAL A 493 20.29 -28.82 -7.39
CA VAL A 493 20.45 -30.16 -7.94
C VAL A 493 21.21 -31.11 -7.01
N ASN A 494 22.17 -30.61 -6.23
CA ASN A 494 22.98 -31.44 -5.32
C ASN A 494 22.33 -31.64 -3.95
N GLU A 495 21.59 -30.68 -3.43
CA GLU A 495 21.08 -30.68 -2.06
C GLU A 495 19.59 -31.07 -1.98
N VAL A 496 18.80 -30.89 -3.06
CA VAL A 496 17.36 -31.19 -3.07
C VAL A 496 17.11 -32.54 -3.79
N ALA A 497 16.55 -33.48 -3.06
CA ALA A 497 16.20 -34.77 -3.62
C ALA A 497 15.17 -34.64 -4.76
N HIS A 498 15.22 -35.56 -5.73
CA HIS A 498 14.28 -35.65 -6.85
C HIS A 498 14.26 -34.43 -7.79
N VAL A 499 15.35 -33.66 -7.86
CA VAL A 499 15.52 -32.51 -8.76
C VAL A 499 16.76 -32.70 -9.62
N ASN A 500 16.61 -32.63 -10.94
CA ASN A 500 17.74 -32.79 -11.88
C ASN A 500 17.88 -31.60 -12.86
N ARG A 501 17.01 -30.60 -12.77
CA ARG A 501 17.00 -29.45 -13.67
C ARG A 501 16.49 -28.18 -12.99
N VAL A 502 17.13 -27.05 -13.30
CA VAL A 502 16.68 -25.72 -12.89
C VAL A 502 16.52 -24.86 -14.15
N VAL A 503 15.42 -24.07 -14.21
CA VAL A 503 15.12 -23.12 -15.27
C VAL A 503 14.84 -21.75 -14.65
N TYR A 504 15.08 -20.67 -15.41
CA TYR A 504 14.83 -19.31 -14.99
C TYR A 504 13.71 -18.68 -15.85
N ASP A 505 12.66 -18.15 -15.19
CA ASP A 505 11.55 -17.49 -15.86
C ASP A 505 11.90 -16.03 -16.16
N ILE A 506 12.02 -15.70 -17.45
CA ILE A 506 12.38 -14.36 -17.95
C ILE A 506 11.16 -13.58 -18.48
N THR A 507 9.95 -13.96 -18.13
CA THR A 507 8.72 -13.34 -18.63
C THR A 507 8.35 -12.11 -17.79
N SER A 508 8.02 -11.00 -18.44
CA SER A 508 7.53 -9.77 -17.80
C SER A 508 6.05 -9.88 -17.40
N LYS A 509 5.59 -8.99 -16.53
CA LYS A 509 4.17 -8.76 -16.23
C LYS A 509 3.76 -7.36 -16.72
N PRO A 510 2.76 -7.22 -17.61
CA PRO A 510 2.20 -8.29 -18.44
C PRO A 510 3.21 -8.87 -19.44
N PRO A 511 2.97 -10.03 -20.14
CA PRO A 511 1.70 -10.79 -20.15
C PRO A 511 1.55 -11.82 -19.03
N ALA A 512 2.63 -12.25 -18.37
CA ALA A 512 2.55 -13.19 -17.27
C ALA A 512 2.10 -12.51 -15.96
N THR A 513 1.79 -13.32 -14.95
CA THR A 513 1.67 -12.91 -13.54
C THR A 513 3.02 -13.07 -12.82
N ILE A 514 3.13 -12.59 -11.58
CA ILE A 514 4.33 -12.82 -10.77
C ILE A 514 4.31 -14.25 -10.24
N GLU A 515 3.25 -14.63 -9.50
CA GLU A 515 3.04 -16.04 -9.13
C GLU A 515 2.55 -16.83 -10.35
N TRP A 516 2.81 -18.14 -10.36
CA TRP A 516 2.44 -19.01 -11.49
C TRP A 516 1.01 -19.57 -11.39
N GLU A 517 0.46 -19.64 -10.16
CA GLU A 517 -0.94 -20.00 -9.88
C GLU A 517 -1.67 -18.94 -9.05
#